data_23c842d0308fc2a266f4a25b2dd37dda
#
_entry.id   23c842d0308fc2a266f4a25b2dd37dda
#
_cell.length_a   1.000
_cell.length_b   1.000
_cell.length_c   1.000
_cell.angle_alpha   90.00
_cell.angle_beta   90.00
_cell.angle_gamma   90.00
#
_symmetry.space_group_name_H-M   'P 1'
#
loop_
_entity.id
_entity.type
_entity.pdbx_description
1 polymer ?
#
loop_
_entity_poly.entity_id
_entity_poly.type
_entity_poly.pdbx_seq_one_letter_code
_entity_poly.pdbx_strand_id
1 'polypeptide(L)'
;MERQRLIIIALLGMLISSCQQTEALFVQKQIIEPIEEIISAKLDIPEEVIIVEEEPITVWKYLQENSQLKNYRIDKTTQKYIDNHLKDKKLFNSFLENSTFYIFYVIAKLNEAELPVELALVPFIESNYDPFSISPSGAVGLWQFMPSTGRLYDLDKSWWQEDRHDPFLSTNAAVEYFDYLFKRFDNDLFHSLASYNAGPT
;
A
#
# COMPACT_ATOMS: atom_id res chain seq x y z
N MET A 1 8.88 17.32 -4.50
CA MET A 1 7.41 17.36 -4.59
C MET A 1 6.87 16.67 -5.84
N GLU A 2 7.25 17.09 -7.03
CA GLU A 2 6.81 16.45 -8.28
C GLU A 2 7.16 14.95 -8.37
N ARG A 3 8.30 14.56 -7.85
CA ARG A 3 8.82 13.18 -7.96
C ARG A 3 7.92 12.13 -7.30
N GLN A 4 7.42 12.38 -6.08
CA GLN A 4 6.52 11.45 -5.39
C GLN A 4 5.14 11.40 -6.01
N ARG A 5 4.58 12.57 -6.36
CA ARG A 5 3.32 12.65 -7.11
C ARG A 5 3.36 11.80 -8.38
N LEU A 6 4.44 11.94 -9.16
CA LEU A 6 4.64 11.21 -10.40
C LEU A 6 4.83 9.71 -10.17
N ILE A 7 5.49 9.32 -9.07
CA ILE A 7 5.69 7.90 -8.75
C ILE A 7 4.38 7.23 -8.32
N ILE A 8 3.54 7.88 -7.50
CA ILE A 8 2.24 7.33 -7.09
C ILE A 8 1.31 7.16 -8.30
N ILE A 9 1.24 8.15 -9.18
CA ILE A 9 0.45 8.06 -10.41
C ILE A 9 1.03 6.97 -11.34
N ALA A 10 2.36 6.86 -11.40
CA ALA A 10 3.02 5.81 -12.17
C ALA A 10 2.71 4.41 -11.63
N LEU A 11 2.76 4.21 -10.31
CA LEU A 11 2.41 2.93 -9.68
C LEU A 11 0.95 2.55 -9.92
N LEU A 12 0.01 3.50 -9.80
CA LEU A 12 -1.38 3.27 -10.16
C LEU A 12 -1.55 2.89 -11.64
N GLY A 13 -0.87 3.58 -12.55
CA GLY A 13 -0.89 3.28 -13.99
C GLY A 13 -0.32 1.90 -14.33
N MET A 14 0.72 1.45 -13.60
CA MET A 14 1.31 0.11 -13.76
C MET A 14 0.37 -1.00 -13.30
N LEU A 15 -0.34 -0.77 -12.19
CA LEU A 15 -1.30 -1.72 -11.63
C LEU A 15 -2.46 -1.99 -12.59
N ILE A 16 -2.81 -1.02 -13.42
CA ILE A 16 -3.85 -1.12 -14.43
C ILE A 16 -3.46 -2.04 -15.59
N SER A 17 -2.16 -2.12 -15.94
CA SER A 17 -1.71 -2.72 -17.20
C SER A 17 -1.20 -4.15 -17.13
N SER A 18 -0.67 -4.65 -16.01
CA SER A 18 0.10 -5.91 -16.02
C SER A 18 -0.28 -6.97 -14.96
N CYS A 19 -1.12 -6.65 -13.97
CA CYS A 19 -1.28 -7.51 -12.80
C CYS A 19 -2.46 -8.48 -12.81
N GLN A 20 -3.40 -8.36 -13.74
CA GLN A 20 -4.65 -9.12 -13.69
C GLN A 20 -4.50 -10.65 -13.82
N GLN A 21 -3.46 -11.16 -14.47
CA GLN A 21 -3.37 -12.60 -14.75
C GLN A 21 -2.49 -13.41 -13.79
N THR A 22 -1.43 -12.82 -13.24
CA THR A 22 -0.46 -13.57 -12.41
C THR A 22 -0.84 -13.64 -10.95
N GLU A 23 -1.43 -12.61 -10.37
CA GLU A 23 -1.85 -12.60 -8.96
C GLU A 23 -3.12 -13.40 -8.69
N ALA A 24 -4.09 -13.35 -9.58
CA ALA A 24 -5.29 -14.16 -9.45
C ALA A 24 -4.92 -15.65 -9.40
N LEU A 25 -3.97 -16.10 -10.23
CA LEU A 25 -3.48 -17.48 -10.22
C LEU A 25 -2.71 -17.85 -8.94
N PHE A 26 -1.96 -16.91 -8.36
CA PHE A 26 -1.17 -17.15 -7.15
C PHE A 26 -2.09 -17.27 -5.92
N VAL A 27 -3.03 -16.34 -5.76
CA VAL A 27 -4.02 -16.37 -4.66
C VAL A 27 -4.94 -17.58 -4.80
N GLN A 28 -5.41 -17.89 -6.00
CA GLN A 28 -6.22 -19.06 -6.28
C GLN A 28 -5.51 -20.35 -5.85
N LYS A 29 -4.28 -20.54 -6.28
CA LYS A 29 -3.54 -21.79 -6.11
C LYS A 29 -2.95 -22.00 -4.72
N GLN A 30 -2.55 -20.94 -4.02
CA GLN A 30 -1.91 -21.05 -2.70
C GLN A 30 -2.85 -20.90 -1.51
N ILE A 31 -3.96 -20.19 -1.67
CA ILE A 31 -4.85 -19.85 -0.56
C ILE A 31 -6.23 -20.49 -0.75
N ILE A 32 -6.82 -20.37 -1.92
CA ILE A 32 -8.20 -20.80 -2.15
C ILE A 32 -8.32 -22.30 -2.32
N GLU A 33 -7.53 -22.92 -3.21
CA GLU A 33 -7.58 -24.38 -3.43
C GLU A 33 -7.41 -25.21 -2.15
N PRO A 34 -6.41 -24.92 -1.26
CA PRO A 34 -6.28 -25.66 0.00
C PRO A 34 -7.43 -25.43 0.99
N ILE A 35 -8.04 -24.23 0.96
CA ILE A 35 -9.18 -23.93 1.84
C ILE A 35 -10.44 -24.64 1.33
N GLU A 36 -10.68 -24.66 0.04
CA GLU A 36 -11.79 -25.39 -0.57
C GLU A 36 -11.67 -26.89 -0.32
N GLU A 37 -10.46 -27.47 -0.39
CA GLU A 37 -10.21 -28.88 -0.07
C GLU A 37 -10.48 -29.19 1.41
N ILE A 38 -10.12 -28.28 2.33
CA ILE A 38 -10.40 -28.43 3.77
C ILE A 38 -11.90 -28.27 4.06
N ILE A 39 -12.59 -27.36 3.40
CA ILE A 39 -14.02 -27.12 3.58
C ILE A 39 -14.83 -28.30 3.03
N SER A 40 -14.52 -28.79 1.85
CA SER A 40 -15.19 -29.93 1.23
C SER A 40 -14.98 -31.24 2.00
N ALA A 41 -13.82 -31.39 2.65
CA ALA A 41 -13.49 -32.60 3.45
C ALA A 41 -14.11 -32.61 4.86
N LYS A 42 -14.54 -31.47 5.41
CA LYS A 42 -15.02 -31.35 6.80
C LYS A 42 -16.48 -30.97 6.98
N LEU A 43 -17.15 -30.48 5.95
CA LEU A 43 -18.54 -30.05 6.03
C LEU A 43 -19.35 -30.81 4.98
N ASP A 44 -20.32 -31.62 5.46
CA ASP A 44 -21.38 -32.23 4.64
C ASP A 44 -22.34 -31.10 4.21
N ILE A 45 -21.91 -30.27 3.25
CA ILE A 45 -22.71 -29.14 2.75
C ILE A 45 -23.61 -29.67 1.65
N PRO A 46 -24.95 -29.46 1.72
CA PRO A 46 -25.84 -29.84 0.65
C PRO A 46 -25.47 -29.16 -0.67
N GLU A 47 -25.58 -29.86 -1.78
CA GLU A 47 -25.19 -29.51 -3.16
C GLU A 47 -25.93 -28.27 -3.74
N GLU A 48 -26.74 -27.56 -2.96
CA GLU A 48 -27.55 -26.40 -3.39
C GLU A 48 -27.10 -25.04 -2.80
N VAL A 49 -25.89 -24.94 -2.28
CA VAL A 49 -25.31 -23.61 -2.03
C VAL A 49 -24.84 -23.07 -3.37
N ILE A 50 -25.64 -22.22 -3.99
CA ILE A 50 -25.21 -21.39 -5.12
C ILE A 50 -24.08 -20.50 -4.56
N ILE A 51 -22.85 -20.95 -4.71
CA ILE A 51 -21.69 -20.09 -4.55
C ILE A 51 -21.76 -19.13 -5.73
N VAL A 52 -22.22 -17.91 -5.46
CA VAL A 52 -22.00 -16.81 -6.40
C VAL A 52 -20.48 -16.64 -6.41
N GLU A 53 -19.81 -17.17 -7.43
CA GLU A 53 -18.41 -16.87 -7.73
C GLU A 53 -18.33 -15.37 -8.04
N GLU A 54 -18.32 -14.54 -7.00
CA GLU A 54 -17.77 -13.22 -7.13
C GLU A 54 -16.27 -13.41 -7.28
N GLU A 55 -15.74 -13.07 -8.46
CA GLU A 55 -14.30 -13.06 -8.69
C GLU A 55 -13.63 -12.32 -7.51
N PRO A 56 -12.65 -12.91 -6.84
CA PRO A 56 -12.02 -12.28 -5.69
C PRO A 56 -11.48 -10.92 -6.13
N ILE A 57 -11.98 -9.86 -5.48
CA ILE A 57 -11.51 -8.51 -5.75
C ILE A 57 -10.05 -8.47 -5.34
N THR A 58 -9.15 -8.42 -6.30
CA THR A 58 -7.74 -8.24 -6.01
C THR A 58 -7.51 -6.89 -5.35
N VAL A 59 -6.52 -6.78 -4.46
CA VAL A 59 -6.10 -5.50 -3.85
C VAL A 59 -5.92 -4.41 -4.91
N TRP A 60 -5.37 -4.77 -6.04
CA TRP A 60 -5.08 -3.85 -7.14
C TRP A 60 -6.35 -3.37 -7.82
N LYS A 61 -7.32 -4.23 -8.03
CA LYS A 61 -8.65 -3.86 -8.53
C LYS A 61 -9.37 -2.94 -7.54
N TYR A 62 -9.29 -3.27 -6.24
CA TYR A 62 -9.84 -2.41 -5.19
C TYR A 62 -9.22 -1.01 -5.20
N LEU A 63 -7.88 -0.91 -5.23
CA LEU A 63 -7.16 0.37 -5.31
C LEU A 63 -7.56 1.16 -6.56
N GLN A 64 -7.65 0.50 -7.72
CA GLN A 64 -8.05 1.12 -8.97
C GLN A 64 -9.47 1.71 -8.93
N GLU A 65 -10.44 0.94 -8.41
CA GLU A 65 -11.85 1.32 -8.37
C GLU A 65 -12.12 2.43 -7.35
N ASN A 66 -11.39 2.47 -6.24
CA ASN A 66 -11.57 3.41 -5.14
C ASN A 66 -10.61 4.60 -5.19
N SER A 67 -9.68 4.63 -6.14
CA SER A 67 -8.71 5.71 -6.28
C SER A 67 -9.37 7.04 -6.68
N GLN A 68 -8.98 8.11 -6.00
CA GLN A 68 -9.30 9.50 -6.41
C GLN A 68 -8.57 9.88 -7.71
N LEU A 69 -7.48 9.17 -8.05
CA LEU A 69 -6.67 9.43 -9.24
C LEU A 69 -7.10 8.63 -10.48
N LYS A 70 -8.15 7.83 -10.40
CA LYS A 70 -8.62 6.97 -11.52
C LYS A 70 -8.88 7.72 -12.83
N ASN A 71 -9.24 9.01 -12.75
CA ASN A 71 -9.47 9.88 -13.91
C ASN A 71 -8.36 10.91 -14.12
N TYR A 72 -7.21 10.72 -13.43
CA TYR A 72 -6.11 11.66 -13.55
C TYR A 72 -5.49 11.61 -14.95
N ARG A 73 -5.35 12.79 -15.59
CA ARG A 73 -4.76 12.87 -16.91
C ARG A 73 -3.24 12.71 -16.84
N ILE A 74 -2.74 11.62 -17.41
CA ILE A 74 -1.32 11.33 -17.50
C ILE A 74 -0.69 12.27 -18.52
N ASP A 75 0.24 13.13 -18.09
CA ASP A 75 1.05 13.96 -18.96
C ASP A 75 2.30 13.19 -19.47
N LYS A 76 3.05 13.80 -20.39
CA LYS A 76 4.26 13.19 -20.98
C LYS A 76 5.35 12.89 -19.94
N THR A 77 5.44 13.71 -18.90
CA THR A 77 6.43 13.54 -17.82
C THR A 77 6.06 12.33 -16.97
N THR A 78 4.81 12.24 -16.56
CA THR A 78 4.26 11.09 -15.82
C THR A 78 4.43 9.80 -16.62
N GLN A 79 4.09 9.82 -17.94
CA GLN A 79 4.26 8.64 -18.80
C GLN A 79 5.72 8.17 -18.86
N LYS A 80 6.67 9.08 -18.95
CA LYS A 80 8.10 8.73 -18.93
C LYS A 80 8.52 8.04 -17.62
N TYR A 81 7.98 8.46 -16.47
CA TYR A 81 8.23 7.78 -15.19
C TYR A 81 7.61 6.39 -15.16
N ILE A 82 6.37 6.24 -15.65
CA ILE A 82 5.72 4.94 -15.80
C ILE A 82 6.59 4.00 -16.65
N ASP A 83 6.98 4.43 -17.84
CA ASP A 83 7.79 3.62 -18.77
C ASP A 83 9.12 3.20 -18.17
N ASN A 84 9.75 4.07 -17.37
CA ASN A 84 11.01 3.74 -16.72
C ASN A 84 10.85 2.69 -15.61
N HIS A 85 9.79 2.76 -14.82
CA HIS A 85 9.53 1.77 -13.77
C HIS A 85 9.12 0.42 -14.36
N LEU A 86 8.34 0.41 -15.45
CA LEU A 86 7.95 -0.82 -16.15
C LEU A 86 9.14 -1.59 -16.76
N LYS A 87 10.29 -0.95 -16.96
CA LYS A 87 11.51 -1.62 -17.43
C LYS A 87 12.14 -2.53 -16.37
N ASP A 88 12.01 -2.18 -15.11
CA ASP A 88 12.56 -2.97 -13.99
C ASP A 88 11.49 -3.91 -13.40
N LYS A 89 11.20 -4.96 -14.16
CA LYS A 89 10.24 -5.99 -13.72
C LYS A 89 10.62 -6.66 -12.40
N LYS A 90 11.93 -6.79 -12.13
CA LYS A 90 12.40 -7.41 -10.88
C LYS A 90 12.05 -6.55 -9.67
N LEU A 91 12.31 -5.25 -9.76
CA LEU A 91 11.94 -4.30 -8.72
C LEU A 91 10.42 -4.29 -8.52
N PHE A 92 9.66 -4.26 -9.61
CA PHE A 92 8.20 -4.27 -9.54
C PHE A 92 7.64 -5.54 -8.87
N ASN A 93 8.15 -6.72 -9.26
CA ASN A 93 7.73 -7.97 -8.63
C ASN A 93 8.09 -8.02 -7.14
N SER A 94 9.25 -7.50 -6.73
CA SER A 94 9.60 -7.43 -5.31
C SER A 94 8.66 -6.52 -4.51
N PHE A 95 8.13 -5.44 -5.12
CA PHE A 95 7.10 -4.61 -4.51
C PHE A 95 5.83 -5.42 -4.23
N LEU A 96 5.36 -6.18 -5.23
CA LEU A 96 4.17 -7.01 -5.08
C LEU A 96 4.35 -8.06 -3.98
N GLU A 97 5.47 -8.78 -4.00
CA GLU A 97 5.78 -9.82 -3.02
C GLU A 97 5.83 -9.27 -1.59
N ASN A 98 6.57 -8.18 -1.36
CA ASN A 98 6.71 -7.60 -0.02
C ASN A 98 5.38 -7.03 0.51
N SER A 99 4.56 -6.47 -0.37
CA SER A 99 3.29 -5.88 0.05
C SER A 99 2.25 -6.89 0.51
N THR A 100 2.32 -8.13 0.05
CA THR A 100 1.31 -9.18 0.28
C THR A 100 0.93 -9.34 1.74
N PHE A 101 1.90 -9.18 2.67
CA PHE A 101 1.68 -9.37 4.10
C PHE A 101 0.99 -8.19 4.79
N TYR A 102 1.10 -6.98 4.26
CA TYR A 102 0.73 -5.76 5.00
C TYR A 102 -0.30 -4.89 4.30
N ILE A 103 -0.40 -4.96 2.97
CA ILE A 103 -1.21 -4.01 2.19
C ILE A 103 -2.70 -4.04 2.55
N PHE A 104 -3.24 -5.22 2.89
CA PHE A 104 -4.63 -5.33 3.34
C PHE A 104 -4.89 -4.60 4.65
N TYR A 105 -3.96 -4.71 5.60
CA TYR A 105 -4.04 -3.97 6.85
C TYR A 105 -3.94 -2.47 6.63
N VAL A 106 -3.01 -2.04 5.79
CA VAL A 106 -2.84 -0.62 5.42
C VAL A 106 -4.12 -0.06 4.84
N ILE A 107 -4.72 -0.74 3.84
CA ILE A 107 -5.96 -0.32 3.20
C ILE A 107 -7.12 -0.28 4.21
N ALA A 108 -7.24 -1.29 5.08
CA ALA A 108 -8.27 -1.32 6.10
C ALA A 108 -8.18 -0.10 7.03
N LYS A 109 -6.96 0.25 7.48
CA LYS A 109 -6.74 1.41 8.34
C LYS A 109 -6.98 2.74 7.64
N LEU A 110 -6.63 2.86 6.37
CA LEU A 110 -6.95 4.04 5.57
C LEU A 110 -8.45 4.23 5.40
N ASN A 111 -9.19 3.14 5.11
CA ASN A 111 -10.64 3.17 4.99
C ASN A 111 -11.33 3.51 6.33
N GLU A 112 -10.86 2.96 7.45
CA GLU A 112 -11.37 3.30 8.79
C GLU A 112 -11.23 4.80 9.10
N ALA A 113 -10.18 5.44 8.59
CA ALA A 113 -9.90 6.86 8.77
C ALA A 113 -10.47 7.74 7.63
N GLU A 114 -11.20 7.17 6.67
CA GLU A 114 -11.75 7.87 5.50
C GLU A 114 -10.66 8.59 4.67
N LEU A 115 -9.43 8.04 4.68
CA LEU A 115 -8.30 8.56 3.93
C LEU A 115 -8.21 7.92 2.54
N PRO A 116 -7.62 8.64 1.55
CA PRO A 116 -7.45 8.11 0.19
C PRO A 116 -6.65 6.81 0.15
N VAL A 117 -7.16 5.82 -0.57
CA VAL A 117 -6.52 4.48 -0.70
C VAL A 117 -5.16 4.53 -1.38
N GLU A 118 -4.86 5.58 -2.15
CA GLU A 118 -3.56 5.83 -2.78
C GLU A 118 -2.42 5.92 -1.77
N LEU A 119 -2.71 6.28 -0.53
CA LEU A 119 -1.72 6.32 0.54
C LEU A 119 -1.13 4.95 0.84
N ALA A 120 -1.83 3.86 0.49
CA ALA A 120 -1.26 2.51 0.54
C ALA A 120 -0.07 2.31 -0.39
N LEU A 121 0.15 3.21 -1.35
CA LEU A 121 1.30 3.17 -2.26
C LEU A 121 2.53 3.91 -1.70
N VAL A 122 2.40 4.64 -0.59
CA VAL A 122 3.53 5.36 0.04
C VAL A 122 4.63 4.40 0.51
N PRO A 123 4.34 3.28 1.19
CA PRO A 123 5.37 2.33 1.60
C PRO A 123 6.18 1.70 0.44
N PHE A 124 5.62 1.62 -0.77
CA PHE A 124 6.41 1.19 -1.94
C PHE A 124 7.55 2.14 -2.23
N ILE A 125 7.29 3.45 -2.13
CA ILE A 125 8.27 4.49 -2.45
C ILE A 125 9.28 4.64 -1.31
N GLU A 126 8.82 4.51 -0.07
CA GLU A 126 9.62 4.74 1.12
C GLU A 126 10.57 3.58 1.42
N SER A 127 10.08 2.35 1.36
CA SER A 127 10.82 1.17 1.83
C SER A 127 10.72 -0.07 0.94
N ASN A 128 10.02 -0.01 -0.19
CA ASN A 128 9.63 -1.21 -0.93
C ASN A 128 8.79 -2.19 -0.09
N TYR A 129 7.97 -1.69 0.82
CA TYR A 129 7.22 -2.48 1.79
C TYR A 129 8.09 -3.34 2.73
N ASP A 130 9.35 -2.94 2.96
CA ASP A 130 10.25 -3.61 3.88
C ASP A 130 10.17 -2.98 5.29
N PRO A 131 9.63 -3.67 6.30
CA PRO A 131 9.53 -3.15 7.66
C PRO A 131 10.89 -2.99 8.35
N PHE A 132 11.94 -3.62 7.84
CA PHE A 132 13.29 -3.54 8.40
C PHE A 132 14.19 -2.54 7.68
N SER A 133 13.65 -1.81 6.71
CA SER A 133 14.41 -0.80 5.96
C SER A 133 14.89 0.32 6.87
N ILE A 134 16.15 0.72 6.70
CA ILE A 134 16.78 1.85 7.40
C ILE A 134 17.48 2.75 6.38
N SER A 135 17.08 4.02 6.34
CA SER A 135 17.72 4.99 5.45
C SER A 135 19.04 5.53 6.03
N PRO A 136 19.95 6.07 5.21
CA PRO A 136 21.15 6.73 5.68
C PRO A 136 20.89 7.93 6.63
N SER A 137 19.73 8.55 6.54
CA SER A 137 19.29 9.65 7.41
C SER A 137 18.64 9.19 8.71
N GLY A 138 18.48 7.86 8.91
CA GLY A 138 17.89 7.28 10.12
C GLY A 138 16.37 7.17 10.11
N ALA A 139 15.72 7.30 8.95
CA ALA A 139 14.33 6.92 8.80
C ALA A 139 14.21 5.39 8.81
N VAL A 140 13.13 4.85 9.40
CA VAL A 140 13.02 3.42 9.72
C VAL A 140 11.63 2.88 9.36
N GLY A 141 11.63 1.62 8.90
CA GLY A 141 10.46 0.79 8.75
C GLY A 141 9.66 1.02 7.48
N LEU A 142 8.48 0.45 7.46
CA LEU A 142 7.56 0.45 6.31
C LEU A 142 7.31 1.87 5.78
N TRP A 143 7.06 2.80 6.69
CA TRP A 143 6.68 4.18 6.44
C TRP A 143 7.84 5.17 6.51
N GLN A 144 9.06 4.71 6.77
CA GLN A 144 10.27 5.52 6.88
C GLN A 144 10.12 6.70 7.86
N PHE A 145 9.58 6.43 9.04
CA PHE A 145 9.49 7.45 10.08
C PHE A 145 10.86 7.89 10.57
N MET A 146 11.07 9.20 10.59
CA MET A 146 12.20 9.80 11.32
C MET A 146 12.00 9.65 12.84
N PRO A 147 13.08 9.57 13.66
CA PRO A 147 12.95 9.41 15.11
C PRO A 147 12.12 10.49 15.80
N SER A 148 12.21 11.73 15.32
CA SER A 148 11.43 12.86 15.84
C SER A 148 9.94 12.71 15.56
N THR A 149 9.60 12.37 14.31
CA THR A 149 8.23 12.20 13.88
C THR A 149 7.59 10.97 14.52
N GLY A 150 8.32 9.84 14.59
CA GLY A 150 7.82 8.63 15.24
C GLY A 150 7.39 8.87 16.69
N ARG A 151 8.19 9.63 17.46
CA ARG A 151 7.84 9.97 18.85
C ARG A 151 6.57 10.83 18.98
N LEU A 152 6.21 11.62 17.97
CA LEU A 152 4.97 12.40 17.99
C LEU A 152 3.72 11.54 17.83
N TYR A 153 3.91 10.31 17.33
CA TYR A 153 2.86 9.33 17.07
C TYR A 153 3.09 8.03 17.86
N ASP A 154 3.63 8.16 19.09
CA ASP A 154 3.80 7.09 20.07
C ASP A 154 4.59 5.86 19.57
N LEU A 155 5.50 6.06 18.59
CA LEU A 155 6.44 5.02 18.18
C LEU A 155 7.69 5.09 19.07
N ASP A 156 7.72 4.21 20.06
CA ASP A 156 8.78 4.16 21.05
C ASP A 156 10.08 3.58 20.50
N LYS A 157 11.19 4.06 21.07
CA LYS A 157 12.50 3.53 20.82
C LYS A 157 13.27 3.35 22.14
N SER A 158 13.72 2.14 22.38
CA SER A 158 14.61 1.79 23.47
C SER A 158 15.83 1.02 22.94
N TRP A 159 16.69 0.49 23.83
CA TRP A 159 17.83 -0.33 23.43
C TRP A 159 17.42 -1.70 22.86
N TRP A 160 16.20 -2.18 23.14
CA TRP A 160 15.69 -3.48 22.74
C TRP A 160 14.39 -3.41 21.91
N GLN A 161 13.81 -2.23 21.74
CA GLN A 161 12.54 -2.01 21.05
C GLN A 161 12.66 -0.82 20.10
N GLU A 162 12.12 -0.97 18.90
CA GLU A 162 12.06 0.08 17.88
C GLU A 162 10.73 -0.06 17.12
N ASP A 163 9.67 0.60 17.61
CA ASP A 163 8.31 0.43 17.11
C ASP A 163 8.12 0.88 15.66
N ARG A 164 9.02 1.68 15.12
CA ARG A 164 9.01 2.06 13.72
C ARG A 164 9.23 0.87 12.78
N HIS A 165 9.82 -0.24 13.27
CA HIS A 165 9.93 -1.50 12.53
C HIS A 165 8.65 -2.33 12.56
N ASP A 166 7.75 -2.10 13.53
CA ASP A 166 6.48 -2.80 13.59
C ASP A 166 5.54 -2.28 12.49
N PRO A 167 5.13 -3.13 11.52
CA PRO A 167 4.31 -2.69 10.40
C PRO A 167 2.90 -2.26 10.82
N PHE A 168 2.38 -2.79 11.93
CA PHE A 168 1.04 -2.47 12.42
C PHE A 168 1.05 -1.18 13.23
N LEU A 169 1.99 -1.01 14.16
CA LEU A 169 2.16 0.22 14.94
C LEU A 169 2.50 1.39 14.04
N SER A 170 3.48 1.21 13.15
CA SER A 170 3.88 2.27 12.20
C SER A 170 2.78 2.62 11.20
N THR A 171 1.91 1.68 10.82
CA THR A 171 0.75 1.99 9.97
C THR A 171 -0.28 2.82 10.72
N ASN A 172 -0.60 2.49 11.98
CA ASN A 172 -1.51 3.31 12.77
C ASN A 172 -0.99 4.75 12.93
N ALA A 173 0.30 4.89 13.25
CA ALA A 173 0.98 6.20 13.32
C ALA A 173 0.94 6.96 11.99
N ALA A 174 1.14 6.28 10.86
CA ALA A 174 1.09 6.89 9.54
C ALA A 174 -0.30 7.38 9.17
N VAL A 175 -1.34 6.60 9.49
CA VAL A 175 -2.75 7.00 9.27
C VAL A 175 -3.08 8.24 10.09
N GLU A 176 -2.68 8.30 11.36
CA GLU A 176 -2.89 9.47 12.21
C GLU A 176 -2.13 10.70 11.68
N TYR A 177 -0.90 10.52 11.22
CA TYR A 177 -0.11 11.60 10.62
C TYR A 177 -0.75 12.10 9.33
N PHE A 178 -1.23 11.22 8.45
CA PHE A 178 -1.93 11.62 7.23
C PHE A 178 -3.26 12.30 7.55
N ASP A 179 -4.04 11.83 8.52
CA ASP A 179 -5.27 12.51 8.97
C ASP A 179 -4.98 13.96 9.40
N TYR A 180 -3.91 14.17 10.20
CA TYR A 180 -3.44 15.51 10.53
C TYR A 180 -3.09 16.35 9.29
N LEU A 181 -2.34 15.79 8.33
CA LEU A 181 -1.93 16.49 7.12
C LEU A 181 -3.13 16.83 6.23
N PHE A 182 -4.07 15.90 6.07
CA PHE A 182 -5.29 16.14 5.29
C PHE A 182 -6.14 17.25 5.89
N LYS A 183 -6.33 17.26 7.21
CA LYS A 183 -7.02 18.36 7.91
C LYS A 183 -6.30 19.71 7.75
N ARG A 184 -4.97 19.70 7.75
CA ARG A 184 -4.15 20.91 7.57
C ARG A 184 -4.21 21.48 6.17
N PHE A 185 -4.34 20.64 5.14
CA PHE A 185 -4.29 21.01 3.74
C PHE A 185 -5.63 20.87 3.00
N ASP A 186 -6.75 21.05 3.71
CA ASP A 186 -8.10 21.04 3.14
C ASP A 186 -8.40 19.80 2.29
N ASN A 187 -7.94 18.64 2.73
CA ASN A 187 -8.03 17.34 2.06
C ASN A 187 -7.32 17.27 0.69
N ASP A 188 -6.32 18.10 0.47
CA ASP A 188 -5.50 18.02 -0.74
C ASP A 188 -4.47 16.87 -0.63
N LEU A 189 -4.67 15.83 -1.46
CA LEU A 189 -3.80 14.65 -1.51
C LEU A 189 -2.34 15.01 -1.82
N PHE A 190 -2.11 15.92 -2.77
CA PHE A 190 -0.75 16.22 -3.22
C PHE A 190 0.02 17.11 -2.25
N HIS A 191 -0.65 18.06 -1.60
CA HIS A 191 -0.04 18.84 -0.53
C HIS A 191 0.26 17.98 0.70
N SER A 192 -0.64 17.07 1.06
CA SER A 192 -0.44 16.11 2.16
C SER A 192 0.75 15.18 1.90
N LEU A 193 0.85 14.58 0.71
CA LEU A 193 2.00 13.77 0.31
C LEU A 193 3.31 14.55 0.28
N ALA A 194 3.27 15.78 -0.22
CA ALA A 194 4.44 16.66 -0.25
C ALA A 194 4.94 16.99 1.16
N SER A 195 4.01 17.24 2.09
CA SER A 195 4.33 17.54 3.49
C SER A 195 4.79 16.32 4.26
N TYR A 196 4.26 15.13 3.97
CA TYR A 196 4.77 13.88 4.52
C TYR A 196 6.26 13.71 4.21
N ASN A 197 6.66 13.98 2.98
CA ASN A 197 8.05 13.84 2.54
C ASN A 197 8.98 14.94 3.05
N ALA A 198 8.53 16.20 3.09
CA ALA A 198 9.37 17.36 3.41
C ALA A 198 9.32 17.79 4.89
N GLY A 199 8.39 17.24 5.64
CA GLY A 199 7.97 17.75 6.94
C GLY A 199 6.96 18.89 6.80
N PRO A 200 5.99 19.00 7.71
CA PRO A 200 5.01 20.09 7.71
C PRO A 200 5.71 21.40 8.11
N THR A 201 5.90 22.28 7.16
CA THR A 201 6.40 23.66 7.38
C THR A 201 5.26 24.60 7.70
#